data_8a28726fea414c10921f3b82596e77ed
#
_entry.id   8a28726fea414c10921f3b82596e77ed
#
_cell.length_a   1.000
_cell.length_b   1.000
_cell.length_c   1.000
_cell.angle_alpha   90.00
_cell.angle_beta   90.00
_cell.angle_gamma   90.00
#
_symmetry.space_group_name_H-M   'P 1'
#
loop_
_entity.id
_entity.type
_entity.pdbx_description
1 polymer ?
#
loop_
_entity_poly.entity_id
_entity_poly.type
_entity_poly.pdbx_seq_one_letter_code
_entity_poly.pdbx_strand_id
1 'polypeptide(L)'
;MKFANGIFLDEKFMATVAKCNEYEDWEPKGAYWFNRLVKKLRSAQEDFNDTRQKLIKKYADEPDKDGNVKVAEVHIPAFSTAMGELMEEEFEIDGIKPIKFPDGLKLSPIEMGLMEEVVDMSAFLDDEDE
;
A
#
# COMPACT_ATOMS: atom_id res chain seq x y z
N MET A 1 -9.63 9.51 2.24
CA MET A 1 -8.44 9.01 2.97
C MET A 1 -7.19 9.33 2.18
N LYS A 2 -6.22 9.94 2.82
CA LYS A 2 -4.95 10.30 2.19
C LYS A 2 -3.82 9.43 2.74
N PHE A 3 -2.96 8.98 1.86
CA PHE A 3 -1.81 8.13 2.21
C PHE A 3 -0.58 8.64 1.49
N ALA A 4 0.58 8.52 2.14
CA ALA A 4 1.86 8.77 1.48
C ALA A 4 2.28 7.51 0.70
N ASN A 5 2.93 7.72 -0.44
CA ASN A 5 3.42 6.61 -1.29
C ASN A 5 4.36 5.66 -0.54
N GLY A 6 5.06 6.15 0.48
CA GLY A 6 5.95 5.32 1.28
C GLY A 6 5.27 4.11 1.94
N ILE A 7 3.93 4.13 2.07
CA ILE A 7 3.19 3.01 2.64
C ILE A 7 3.40 1.71 1.84
N PHE A 8 3.66 1.81 0.53
CA PHE A 8 3.90 0.63 -0.31
C PHE A 8 5.24 -0.06 -0.02
N LEU A 9 6.14 0.61 0.70
CA LEU A 9 7.41 0.06 1.12
C LEU A 9 7.36 -0.50 2.55
N ASP A 10 6.23 -0.35 3.23
CA ASP A 10 6.01 -0.95 4.54
C ASP A 10 5.61 -2.41 4.36
N GLU A 11 6.54 -3.32 4.63
CA GLU A 11 6.35 -4.75 4.45
C GLU A 11 5.22 -5.31 5.32
N LYS A 12 5.07 -4.80 6.53
CA LYS A 12 4.00 -5.25 7.45
C LYS A 12 2.64 -4.83 6.94
N PHE A 13 2.53 -3.60 6.45
CA PHE A 13 1.30 -3.11 5.85
C PHE A 13 0.89 -3.97 4.65
N MET A 14 1.82 -4.20 3.72
CA MET A 14 1.55 -4.98 2.52
C MET A 14 1.22 -6.43 2.85
N ALA A 15 1.92 -7.02 3.82
CA ALA A 15 1.63 -8.38 4.28
C ALA A 15 0.25 -8.49 4.94
N THR A 16 -0.15 -7.48 5.70
CA THR A 16 -1.47 -7.44 6.33
C THR A 16 -2.59 -7.33 5.30
N VAL A 17 -2.41 -6.48 4.30
CA VAL A 17 -3.36 -6.38 3.17
C VAL A 17 -3.49 -7.72 2.45
N ALA A 18 -2.37 -8.39 2.18
CA ALA A 18 -2.37 -9.71 1.54
C ALA A 18 -3.09 -10.76 2.38
N LYS A 19 -2.83 -10.77 3.69
CA LYS A 19 -3.50 -11.67 4.64
C LYS A 19 -5.02 -11.50 4.60
N CYS A 20 -5.49 -10.26 4.64
CA CYS A 20 -6.91 -9.96 4.56
C CYS A 20 -7.50 -10.36 3.21
N ASN A 21 -6.75 -10.13 2.13
CA ASN A 21 -7.21 -10.44 0.78
C ASN A 21 -7.29 -11.95 0.50
N GLU A 22 -6.45 -12.74 1.16
CA GLU A 22 -6.41 -14.20 1.01
C GLU A 22 -7.44 -14.93 1.86
N TYR A 23 -8.02 -14.25 2.86
CA TYR A 23 -9.03 -14.86 3.71
C TYR A 23 -10.29 -15.13 2.90
N GLU A 24 -10.81 -16.37 3.02
CA GLU A 24 -11.89 -16.87 2.13
C GLU A 24 -13.30 -16.60 2.65
N ASP A 25 -13.48 -16.48 3.96
CA ASP A 25 -14.80 -16.46 4.59
C ASP A 25 -15.36 -15.04 4.81
N TRP A 26 -15.14 -14.18 3.85
CA TRP A 26 -15.73 -12.84 3.86
C TRP A 26 -17.23 -12.88 3.60
N GLU A 27 -17.98 -12.02 4.29
CA GLU A 27 -19.35 -11.73 3.90
C GLU A 27 -19.35 -10.95 2.57
N PRO A 28 -20.37 -11.15 1.71
CA PRO A 28 -20.37 -10.53 0.37
C PRO A 28 -20.17 -9.02 0.37
N LYS A 29 -20.79 -8.30 1.30
CA LYS A 29 -20.66 -6.84 1.38
C LYS A 29 -19.24 -6.41 1.77
N GLY A 30 -18.66 -7.07 2.76
CA GLY A 30 -17.28 -6.79 3.17
C GLY A 30 -16.29 -7.13 2.08
N ALA A 31 -16.46 -8.28 1.43
CA ALA A 31 -15.62 -8.70 0.30
C ALA A 31 -15.66 -7.68 -0.84
N TYR A 32 -16.84 -7.19 -1.17
CA TYR A 32 -17.02 -6.19 -2.24
C TYR A 32 -16.22 -4.91 -1.96
N TRP A 33 -16.39 -4.34 -0.77
CA TRP A 33 -15.73 -3.07 -0.44
C TRP A 33 -14.23 -3.25 -0.22
N PHE A 34 -13.81 -4.36 0.37
CA PHE A 34 -12.38 -4.65 0.53
C PHE A 34 -11.70 -4.84 -0.83
N ASN A 35 -12.36 -5.56 -1.74
CA ASN A 35 -11.84 -5.74 -3.09
C ASN A 35 -11.69 -4.40 -3.83
N ARG A 36 -12.66 -3.48 -3.67
CA ARG A 36 -12.54 -2.14 -4.26
C ARG A 36 -11.39 -1.35 -3.66
N LEU A 37 -11.19 -1.45 -2.34
CA LEU A 37 -10.05 -0.83 -1.68
C LEU A 37 -8.73 -1.37 -2.24
N VAL A 38 -8.60 -2.68 -2.35
CA VAL A 38 -7.39 -3.33 -2.88
C VAL A 38 -7.10 -2.87 -4.31
N LYS A 39 -8.12 -2.77 -5.15
CA LYS A 39 -7.96 -2.29 -6.53
C LYS A 39 -7.45 -0.86 -6.59
N LYS A 40 -7.96 0.01 -5.73
CA LYS A 40 -7.51 1.41 -5.66
C LYS A 40 -6.09 1.53 -5.13
N LEU A 41 -5.74 0.73 -4.12
CA LEU A 41 -4.38 0.66 -3.61
C LEU A 41 -3.42 0.15 -4.69
N ARG A 42 -3.81 -0.87 -5.43
CA ARG A 42 -2.98 -1.43 -6.51
C ARG A 42 -2.74 -0.41 -7.62
N SER A 43 -3.76 0.34 -7.99
CA SER A 43 -3.63 1.40 -9.00
C SER A 43 -2.62 2.48 -8.55
N ALA A 44 -2.73 2.93 -7.30
CA ALA A 44 -1.78 3.89 -6.75
C ALA A 44 -0.37 3.30 -6.66
N GLN A 45 -0.26 2.03 -6.31
CA GLN A 45 1.03 1.33 -6.27
C GLN A 45 1.68 1.25 -7.65
N GLU A 46 0.90 0.98 -8.68
CA GLU A 46 1.40 0.94 -10.07
C GLU A 46 1.96 2.31 -10.48
N ASP A 47 1.24 3.38 -10.16
CA ASP A 47 1.70 4.75 -10.44
C ASP A 47 3.01 5.05 -9.71
N PHE A 48 3.10 4.66 -8.46
CA PHE A 48 4.32 4.81 -7.65
C PHE A 48 5.49 4.03 -8.28
N ASN A 49 5.26 2.77 -8.63
CA ASN A 49 6.30 1.93 -9.22
C ASN A 49 6.77 2.44 -10.59
N ASP A 50 5.84 2.93 -11.41
CA ASP A 50 6.18 3.51 -12.72
C ASP A 50 7.07 4.73 -12.56
N THR A 51 6.74 5.61 -11.63
CA THR A 51 7.53 6.82 -11.34
C THR A 51 8.90 6.43 -10.77
N ARG A 52 8.91 5.46 -9.86
CA ARG A 52 10.14 4.92 -9.28
C ARG A 52 11.08 4.36 -10.36
N GLN A 53 10.54 3.61 -11.32
CA GLN A 53 11.35 3.07 -12.43
C GLN A 53 11.92 4.19 -13.29
N LYS A 54 11.16 5.24 -13.54
CA LYS A 54 11.65 6.43 -14.28
C LYS A 54 12.79 7.11 -13.54
N LEU A 55 12.70 7.23 -12.21
CA LEU A 55 13.79 7.79 -11.40
C LEU A 55 15.05 6.90 -11.46
N ILE A 56 14.89 5.59 -11.36
CA ILE A 56 16.01 4.66 -11.46
C ILE A 56 16.70 4.82 -12.82
N LYS A 57 15.95 4.89 -13.91
CA LYS A 57 16.50 5.05 -15.25
C LYS A 57 17.20 6.40 -15.42
N LYS A 58 16.67 7.45 -14.83
CA LYS A 58 17.25 8.80 -14.91
C LYS A 58 18.63 8.87 -14.29
N TYR A 59 18.84 8.16 -13.17
CA TYR A 59 20.08 8.21 -12.40
C TYR A 59 20.94 6.95 -12.54
N ALA A 60 20.55 6.04 -13.41
CA ALA A 60 21.23 4.76 -13.57
C ALA A 60 22.52 4.88 -14.35
N ASP A 61 23.47 4.01 -14.02
CA ASP A 61 24.62 3.69 -14.84
C ASP A 61 24.17 2.82 -16.02
N GLU A 62 25.11 2.58 -16.97
CA GLU A 62 24.87 1.60 -18.03
C GLU A 62 24.63 0.22 -17.41
N PRO A 63 23.74 -0.59 -18.01
CA PRO A 63 23.50 -1.95 -17.54
C PRO A 63 24.79 -2.74 -17.46
N ASP A 64 24.93 -3.58 -16.43
CA ASP A 64 26.07 -4.47 -16.32
C ASP A 64 25.95 -5.65 -17.31
N LYS A 65 26.89 -6.62 -17.23
CA LYS A 65 26.92 -7.78 -18.12
C LYS A 65 25.66 -8.64 -18.07
N ASP A 66 24.97 -8.62 -16.92
CA ASP A 66 23.75 -9.40 -16.69
C ASP A 66 22.47 -8.59 -17.00
N GLY A 67 22.62 -7.36 -17.48
CA GLY A 67 21.50 -6.48 -17.77
C GLY A 67 20.93 -5.77 -16.55
N ASN A 68 21.58 -5.89 -15.38
CA ASN A 68 21.14 -5.24 -14.17
C ASN A 68 21.48 -3.75 -14.20
N VAL A 69 20.52 -2.94 -13.75
CA VAL A 69 20.65 -1.48 -13.73
C VAL A 69 20.82 -1.03 -12.28
N LYS A 70 21.85 -0.21 -12.04
CA LYS A 70 22.13 0.36 -10.72
C LYS A 70 22.18 1.87 -10.82
N VAL A 71 21.78 2.55 -9.74
CA VAL A 71 21.98 3.99 -9.63
C VAL A 71 23.47 4.28 -9.53
N ALA A 72 23.98 5.19 -10.35
CA ALA A 72 25.37 5.59 -10.34
C ALA A 72 25.72 6.22 -8.97
N GLU A 73 26.90 5.85 -8.41
CA GLU A 73 27.34 6.35 -7.11
C GLU A 73 27.30 7.87 -7.02
N VAL A 74 27.71 8.54 -8.08
CA VAL A 74 27.72 10.01 -8.16
C VAL A 74 26.31 10.60 -8.08
N HIS A 75 25.27 9.84 -8.44
CA HIS A 75 23.88 10.27 -8.44
C HIS A 75 23.08 9.81 -7.22
N ILE A 76 23.68 9.01 -6.33
CA ILE A 76 22.95 8.51 -5.14
C ILE A 76 22.34 9.62 -4.29
N PRO A 77 23.02 10.73 -3.97
CA PRO A 77 22.40 11.80 -3.19
C PRO A 77 21.16 12.40 -3.88
N ALA A 78 21.25 12.67 -5.18
CA ALA A 78 20.13 13.22 -5.96
C ALA A 78 19.00 12.23 -6.07
N PHE A 79 19.31 10.93 -6.29
CA PHE A 79 18.32 9.88 -6.34
C PHE A 79 17.60 9.71 -5.01
N SER A 80 18.35 9.70 -3.90
CA SER A 80 17.76 9.57 -2.55
C SER A 80 16.82 10.73 -2.23
N THR A 81 17.18 11.96 -2.61
CA THR A 81 16.32 13.12 -2.43
C THR A 81 15.03 12.98 -3.24
N ALA A 82 15.15 12.60 -4.52
CA ALA A 82 13.99 12.42 -5.40
C ALA A 82 13.08 11.29 -4.90
N MET A 83 13.64 10.18 -4.44
CA MET A 83 12.86 9.08 -3.87
C MET A 83 12.16 9.49 -2.59
N GLY A 84 12.84 10.26 -1.73
CA GLY A 84 12.23 10.79 -0.50
C GLY A 84 11.01 11.66 -0.81
N GLU A 85 11.13 12.56 -1.79
CA GLU A 85 10.02 13.40 -2.24
C GLU A 85 8.86 12.54 -2.80
N LEU A 86 9.17 11.53 -3.60
CA LEU A 86 8.15 10.63 -4.14
C LEU A 86 7.44 9.85 -3.05
N MET A 87 8.17 9.38 -2.04
CA MET A 87 7.58 8.65 -0.92
C MET A 87 6.68 9.51 -0.05
N GLU A 88 6.98 10.81 0.05
CA GLU A 88 6.15 11.77 0.79
C GLU A 88 4.93 12.23 -0.01
N GLU A 89 4.93 12.04 -1.31
CA GLU A 89 3.79 12.41 -2.15
C GLU A 89 2.56 11.60 -1.75
N GLU A 90 1.45 12.30 -1.59
CA GLU A 90 0.21 11.69 -1.10
C GLU A 90 -0.72 11.31 -2.24
N PHE A 91 -1.47 10.24 -2.03
CA PHE A 91 -2.58 9.88 -2.90
C PHE A 91 -3.86 9.75 -2.06
N GLU A 92 -5.00 9.86 -2.70
CA GLU A 92 -6.29 9.83 -2.02
C GLU A 92 -7.14 8.66 -2.52
N ILE A 93 -7.77 7.98 -1.56
CA ILE A 93 -8.74 6.91 -1.85
C ILE A 93 -10.09 7.36 -1.33
N ASP A 94 -11.06 7.49 -2.26
CA ASP A 94 -12.42 7.90 -1.96
C ASP A 94 -13.43 6.85 -2.38
N GLY A 95 -14.64 6.96 -1.86
CA GLY A 95 -15.76 6.12 -2.28
C GLY A 95 -15.73 4.71 -1.70
N ILE A 96 -14.96 4.49 -0.63
CA ILE A 96 -14.95 3.23 0.08
C ILE A 96 -15.83 3.37 1.32
N LYS A 97 -16.84 2.52 1.44
CA LYS A 97 -17.69 2.47 2.64
C LYS A 97 -16.97 1.71 3.76
N PRO A 98 -17.34 1.96 5.02
CA PRO A 98 -16.76 1.22 6.15
C PRO A 98 -16.80 -0.29 5.90
N ILE A 99 -15.69 -0.96 6.17
CA ILE A 99 -15.54 -2.39 5.92
C ILE A 99 -15.58 -3.13 7.24
N LYS A 100 -16.50 -4.09 7.34
CA LYS A 100 -16.56 -4.99 8.48
C LYS A 100 -15.71 -6.21 8.18
N PHE A 101 -14.69 -6.45 8.99
CA PHE A 101 -13.84 -7.62 8.86
C PHE A 101 -14.55 -8.88 9.38
N PRO A 102 -14.28 -10.06 8.75
CA PRO A 102 -14.82 -11.32 9.24
C PRO A 102 -14.36 -11.64 10.66
N ASP A 103 -15.25 -12.21 11.48
CA ASP A 103 -14.92 -12.59 12.86
C ASP A 103 -13.80 -13.62 12.94
N GLY A 104 -13.71 -14.49 11.94
CA GLY A 104 -12.67 -15.51 11.87
C GLY A 104 -11.30 -15.01 11.45
N LEU A 105 -11.23 -13.80 10.92
CA LEU A 105 -9.96 -13.19 10.52
C LEU A 105 -9.26 -12.62 11.74
N LYS A 106 -8.14 -13.23 12.12
CA LYS A 106 -7.38 -12.84 13.30
C LYS A 106 -6.28 -11.86 12.93
N LEU A 107 -6.41 -10.63 13.42
CA LEU A 107 -5.40 -9.58 13.26
C LEU A 107 -4.78 -9.27 14.63
N SER A 108 -3.45 -9.14 14.64
CA SER A 108 -2.75 -8.67 15.83
C SER A 108 -3.04 -7.18 16.06
N PRO A 109 -2.78 -6.64 17.26
CA PRO A 109 -2.94 -5.19 17.50
C PRO A 109 -2.16 -4.33 16.51
N ILE A 110 -0.95 -4.76 16.11
CA ILE A 110 -0.15 -4.04 15.11
C ILE A 110 -0.84 -4.06 13.75
N GLU A 111 -1.32 -5.24 13.34
CA GLU A 111 -2.04 -5.38 12.06
C GLU A 111 -3.33 -4.55 12.04
N MET A 112 -4.07 -4.53 13.14
CA MET A 112 -5.28 -3.71 13.25
C MET A 112 -4.95 -2.22 13.12
N GLY A 113 -3.88 -1.77 13.77
CA GLY A 113 -3.42 -0.38 13.66
C GLY A 113 -3.05 0.00 12.24
N LEU A 114 -2.40 -0.91 11.50
CA LEU A 114 -2.05 -0.68 10.10
C LEU A 114 -3.31 -0.59 9.22
N MET A 115 -4.32 -1.40 9.50
CA MET A 115 -5.55 -1.40 8.72
C MET A 115 -6.43 -0.18 9.03
N GLU A 116 -6.29 0.44 10.19
CA GLU A 116 -6.99 1.68 10.51
C GLU A 116 -6.63 2.82 9.56
N GLU A 117 -5.43 2.79 8.99
CA GLU A 117 -4.98 3.79 8.01
C GLU A 117 -5.71 3.69 6.68
N VAL A 118 -6.21 2.50 6.32
CA VAL A 118 -6.79 2.25 5.00
C VAL A 118 -8.30 1.97 5.04
N VAL A 119 -8.85 1.61 6.20
CA VAL A 119 -10.28 1.34 6.33
C VAL A 119 -10.87 2.13 7.48
N ASP A 120 -12.15 2.44 7.34
CA ASP A 120 -12.90 3.04 8.44
C ASP A 120 -13.33 1.92 9.39
N MET A 121 -12.74 1.88 10.56
CA MET A 121 -13.00 0.86 11.57
C MET A 121 -14.30 1.10 12.32
N SER A 122 -15.05 2.16 12.02
CA SER A 122 -16.30 2.49 12.70
C SER A 122 -17.32 1.35 12.61
N ALA A 123 -17.43 0.70 11.46
CA ALA A 123 -18.34 -0.44 11.29
C ALA A 123 -17.96 -1.65 12.14
N PHE A 124 -16.66 -1.80 12.43
CA PHE A 124 -16.17 -2.85 13.30
C PHE A 124 -16.48 -2.57 14.77
N LEU A 125 -16.38 -1.29 15.15
CA LEU A 125 -16.71 -0.85 16.52
C LEU A 125 -18.21 -0.90 16.78
N ASP A 126 -19.04 -0.56 15.79
CA ASP A 126 -20.49 -0.57 15.91
C ASP A 126 -21.06 -1.96 16.26
N ASP A 127 -20.38 -3.02 15.84
CA ASP A 127 -20.78 -4.38 16.18
C ASP A 127 -20.60 -4.72 17.66
N GLU A 128 -19.72 -4.03 18.34
CA GLU A 128 -19.47 -4.24 19.76
C GLU A 128 -20.59 -3.63 20.64
N ASP A 129 -21.32 -2.67 20.10
CA ASP A 129 -22.38 -1.97 20.80
C ASP A 129 -23.72 -2.72 20.74
N GLU A 130 -23.79 -3.79 20.02
CA GLU A 130 -24.94 -4.67 19.97
C GLU A 130 -24.85 -5.75 21.05
#